data_2ff90f6afd82ee91238bf045c92d7fd3
#
_entry.id   2ff90f6afd82ee91238bf045c92d7fd3
#
_cell.length_a   1.000
_cell.length_b   1.000
_cell.length_c   1.000
_cell.angle_alpha   90.00
_cell.angle_beta   90.00
_cell.angle_gamma   90.00
#
_symmetry.space_group_name_H-M   'P 1'
#
loop_
_entity.id
_entity.type
_entity.pdbx_description
1 polymer ?
#
loop_
_entity_poly.entity_id
_entity_poly.type
_entity_poly.pdbx_seq_one_letter_code
_entity_poly.pdbx_strand_id
1 'polypeptide(L)'
;IAFSDQNEIWWMETIGGHHWIARRVPDDAYVVMPNQLGIDAFDLDDAFTMQENHMCSADMREFIANHHLNLSMDGTLNPREAFGSHDDADHVYNTPRAWYMLRCLNPHTYNWDGPDADFTPESDDLPWTLVPERKITVEDVKYVLSSHYQGTPYDQYGEYGDPGTRGMYRSIGINRNDFVGLVHIRPEHGEDANVLEWVAYGSNAFNAMVPFYAQVEETPEYVANTTAEVSTDNFYWVSRMIGEMADASYKKS
;
A
#
# COMPACT_ATOMS: atom_id res chain seq x y z
N ILE A 1 4.47 -4.57 7.92
CA ILE A 1 3.60 -4.08 9.02
C ILE A 1 4.00 -2.66 9.34
N ALA A 2 3.03 -1.72 9.38
CA ALA A 2 3.27 -0.35 9.82
C ALA A 2 3.01 -0.21 11.33
N PHE A 3 3.86 0.54 12.00
CA PHE A 3 3.67 1.02 13.36
C PHE A 3 3.74 2.53 13.34
N SER A 4 2.79 3.19 13.94
CA SER A 4 2.72 4.65 13.92
C SER A 4 2.17 5.19 15.22
N ASP A 5 2.75 6.28 15.67
CA ASP A 5 2.19 7.14 16.70
C ASP A 5 2.05 8.58 16.19
N GLN A 6 1.96 9.56 17.08
CA GLN A 6 1.83 10.98 16.71
C GLN A 6 3.15 11.61 16.20
N ASN A 7 4.28 10.94 16.39
CA ASN A 7 5.61 11.49 16.16
C ASN A 7 6.34 10.81 15.01
N GLU A 8 6.15 9.50 14.83
CA GLU A 8 6.92 8.73 13.87
C GLU A 8 6.14 7.54 13.31
N ILE A 9 6.63 7.05 12.16
CA ILE A 9 6.14 5.87 11.48
C ILE A 9 7.31 4.93 11.23
N TRP A 10 7.14 3.66 11.59
CA TRP A 10 8.07 2.57 11.31
C TRP A 10 7.42 1.54 10.39
N TRP A 11 8.16 1.14 9.39
CA TRP A 11 7.77 0.03 8.53
C TRP A 11 8.62 -1.19 8.83
N MET A 12 7.99 -2.31 9.18
CA MET A 12 8.65 -3.58 9.50
C MET A 12 8.33 -4.63 8.43
N GLU A 13 9.35 -5.36 8.01
CA GLU A 13 9.27 -6.49 7.11
C GLU A 13 9.78 -7.75 7.81
N THR A 14 9.02 -8.86 7.71
CA THR A 14 9.42 -10.17 8.16
C THR A 14 10.08 -10.92 7.01
N ILE A 15 11.27 -11.44 7.21
CA ILE A 15 12.12 -12.01 6.16
C ILE A 15 12.35 -13.51 6.30
N GLY A 16 11.62 -14.15 7.19
CA GLY A 16 11.63 -15.60 7.41
C GLY A 16 12.05 -16.02 8.80
N GLY A 17 11.47 -17.12 9.29
CA GLY A 17 11.68 -17.60 10.66
C GLY A 17 11.31 -16.55 11.68
N HIS A 18 12.26 -16.17 12.55
CA HIS A 18 12.13 -15.10 13.53
C HIS A 18 12.78 -13.78 13.09
N HIS A 19 13.37 -13.74 11.87
CA HIS A 19 14.10 -12.57 11.39
C HIS A 19 13.15 -11.49 10.86
N TRP A 20 13.45 -10.26 11.20
CA TRP A 20 12.73 -9.06 10.76
C TRP A 20 13.67 -7.86 10.68
N ILE A 21 13.31 -6.92 9.86
CA ILE A 21 13.92 -5.60 9.74
C ILE A 21 12.84 -4.54 9.86
N ALA A 22 13.17 -3.38 10.39
CA ALA A 22 12.28 -2.22 10.43
C ALA A 22 13.06 -0.96 10.08
N ARG A 23 12.44 -0.10 9.30
CA ARG A 23 13.01 1.19 8.91
C ARG A 23 12.01 2.30 9.22
N ARG A 24 12.52 3.39 9.82
CA ARG A 24 11.74 4.59 10.05
C ARG A 24 11.40 5.27 8.71
N VAL A 25 10.15 5.62 8.53
CA VAL A 25 9.72 6.40 7.36
C VAL A 25 10.08 7.87 7.62
N PRO A 26 10.73 8.58 6.70
CA PRO A 26 11.00 10.02 6.85
C PRO A 26 9.70 10.81 7.08
N ASP A 27 9.76 11.86 7.89
CA ASP A 27 8.57 12.59 8.36
C ASP A 27 7.77 13.27 7.24
N ASP A 28 8.41 13.56 6.11
CA ASP A 28 7.81 14.19 4.93
C ASP A 28 7.52 13.21 3.79
N ALA A 29 7.73 11.92 4.02
CA ALA A 29 7.64 10.89 2.99
C ALA A 29 6.49 9.90 3.23
N TYR A 30 6.22 9.09 2.23
CA TYR A 30 5.32 7.95 2.30
C TYR A 30 5.99 6.68 1.76
N VAL A 31 5.43 5.55 2.08
CA VAL A 31 5.82 4.24 1.52
C VAL A 31 4.63 3.59 0.83
N VAL A 32 4.92 2.82 -0.22
CA VAL A 32 3.94 1.92 -0.85
C VAL A 32 4.45 0.49 -0.72
N MET A 33 3.56 -0.43 -0.34
CA MET A 33 3.96 -1.79 -0.07
C MET A 33 2.89 -2.77 -0.56
N PRO A 34 3.08 -3.34 -1.75
CA PRO A 34 2.32 -4.51 -2.19
C PRO A 34 2.74 -5.76 -1.39
N ASN A 35 2.35 -6.95 -1.84
CA ASN A 35 2.73 -8.20 -1.16
C ASN A 35 4.18 -8.64 -1.49
N GLN A 36 5.13 -7.74 -1.38
CA GLN A 36 6.57 -8.02 -1.58
C GLN A 36 7.39 -7.15 -0.62
N LEU A 37 8.66 -7.52 -0.40
CA LEU A 37 9.59 -6.71 0.37
C LEU A 37 9.95 -5.44 -0.42
N GLY A 38 10.08 -4.33 0.29
CA GLY A 38 10.29 -3.02 -0.36
C GLY A 38 11.46 -2.23 0.16
N ILE A 39 11.92 -2.44 1.42
CA ILE A 39 13.05 -1.71 1.98
C ILE A 39 14.28 -1.94 1.08
N ASP A 40 14.75 -0.87 0.46
CA ASP A 40 15.79 -0.86 -0.57
C ASP A 40 17.19 -0.49 -0.05
N ALA A 41 17.27 0.06 1.16
CA ALA A 41 18.52 0.40 1.81
C ALA A 41 18.39 0.22 3.33
N PHE A 42 19.42 -0.36 3.97
CA PHE A 42 19.39 -0.67 5.39
C PHE A 42 20.77 -0.52 6.02
N ASP A 43 20.84 0.27 7.08
CA ASP A 43 22.07 0.47 7.85
C ASP A 43 22.08 -0.47 9.06
N LEU A 44 22.91 -1.53 8.95
CA LEU A 44 23.10 -2.49 10.04
C LEU A 44 23.86 -1.88 11.22
N ASP A 45 24.68 -0.86 11.02
CA ASP A 45 25.43 -0.25 12.12
C ASP A 45 24.49 0.61 12.97
N ASP A 46 23.57 1.39 12.35
CA ASP A 46 22.50 2.06 13.07
C ASP A 46 21.61 1.06 13.81
N ALA A 47 21.19 0.00 13.15
CA ALA A 47 20.30 -1.02 13.73
C ALA A 47 20.88 -1.71 14.99
N PHE A 48 22.22 -1.84 15.09
CA PHE A 48 22.88 -2.44 16.24
C PHE A 48 23.46 -1.42 17.24
N THR A 49 23.32 -0.12 17.01
CA THR A 49 23.87 0.93 17.87
C THR A 49 22.83 1.92 18.34
N MET A 50 22.55 2.95 17.53
CA MET A 50 21.66 4.06 17.92
C MET A 50 20.20 3.79 17.69
N GLN A 51 19.88 2.95 16.70
CA GLN A 51 18.50 2.61 16.32
C GLN A 51 17.65 3.84 15.98
N GLU A 52 18.26 4.84 15.36
CA GLU A 52 17.58 6.09 14.99
C GLU A 52 16.60 5.87 13.84
N ASN A 53 17.02 5.09 12.82
CA ASN A 53 16.23 4.86 11.63
C ASN A 53 16.10 3.39 11.23
N HIS A 54 16.83 2.48 11.87
CA HIS A 54 16.86 1.07 11.54
C HIS A 54 16.84 0.21 12.79
N MET A 55 16.05 -0.86 12.77
CA MET A 55 15.98 -1.91 13.80
C MET A 55 15.90 -3.27 13.14
N CYS A 56 16.44 -4.30 13.78
CA CYS A 56 16.35 -5.67 13.29
C CYS A 56 16.42 -6.70 14.41
N SER A 57 16.14 -7.97 14.07
CA SER A 57 16.37 -9.09 14.99
C SER A 57 17.85 -9.19 15.40
N ALA A 58 18.10 -9.61 16.64
CA ALA A 58 19.40 -9.53 17.30
C ALA A 58 20.53 -10.31 16.58
N ASP A 59 20.20 -11.36 15.84
CA ASP A 59 21.12 -12.21 15.11
C ASP A 59 21.19 -11.91 13.59
N MET A 60 20.62 -10.80 13.15
CA MET A 60 20.53 -10.43 11.74
C MET A 60 21.89 -10.41 11.02
N ARG A 61 22.88 -9.84 11.67
CA ARG A 61 24.24 -9.72 11.09
C ARG A 61 24.85 -11.10 10.83
N GLU A 62 24.69 -12.02 11.80
CA GLU A 62 25.17 -13.39 11.66
C GLU A 62 24.37 -14.17 10.61
N PHE A 63 23.05 -13.96 10.58
CA PHE A 63 22.18 -14.58 9.59
C PHE A 63 22.58 -14.21 8.17
N ILE A 64 22.77 -12.93 7.89
CA ILE A 64 23.20 -12.42 6.57
C ILE A 64 24.57 -13.03 6.21
N ALA A 65 25.54 -13.00 7.13
CA ALA A 65 26.88 -13.48 6.88
C ALA A 65 26.93 -15.00 6.63
N ASN A 66 26.26 -15.79 7.47
CA ASN A 66 26.26 -17.25 7.38
C ASN A 66 25.57 -17.78 6.11
N HIS A 67 24.61 -17.04 5.59
CA HIS A 67 23.86 -17.41 4.39
C HIS A 67 24.30 -16.66 3.13
N HIS A 68 25.31 -15.80 3.22
CA HIS A 68 25.83 -14.99 2.10
C HIS A 68 24.75 -14.17 1.39
N LEU A 69 23.85 -13.54 2.15
CA LEU A 69 22.66 -12.87 1.63
C LEU A 69 22.92 -11.44 1.14
N ASN A 70 24.01 -10.80 1.57
CA ASN A 70 24.37 -9.49 1.02
C ASN A 70 25.02 -9.65 -0.35
N LEU A 71 24.33 -9.25 -1.40
CA LEU A 71 24.77 -9.35 -2.79
C LEU A 71 25.52 -8.10 -3.26
N SER A 72 25.52 -7.03 -2.47
CA SER A 72 26.14 -5.76 -2.82
C SER A 72 27.69 -5.86 -2.78
N MET A 73 28.33 -5.30 -3.80
CA MET A 73 29.79 -5.27 -3.90
C MET A 73 30.42 -4.12 -3.07
N ASP A 74 29.66 -3.11 -2.74
CA ASP A 74 30.13 -1.94 -1.95
C ASP A 74 29.90 -2.09 -0.44
N GLY A 75 29.27 -3.20 -0.03
CA GLY A 75 29.00 -3.52 1.36
C GLY A 75 27.70 -2.93 1.92
N THR A 76 26.97 -2.14 1.13
CA THR A 76 25.62 -1.68 1.52
C THR A 76 24.65 -2.87 1.54
N LEU A 77 23.64 -2.83 2.39
CA LEU A 77 22.60 -3.84 2.40
C LEU A 77 21.34 -3.29 1.71
N ASN A 78 20.95 -3.95 0.62
CA ASN A 78 19.63 -3.81 0.02
C ASN A 78 18.76 -5.01 0.44
N PRO A 79 17.87 -4.89 1.41
CA PRO A 79 17.05 -6.00 1.88
C PRO A 79 16.12 -6.58 0.82
N ARG A 80 15.61 -5.74 -0.09
CA ARG A 80 14.77 -6.21 -1.20
C ARG A 80 15.51 -7.21 -2.07
N GLU A 81 16.77 -6.94 -2.41
CA GLU A 81 17.61 -7.87 -3.18
C GLU A 81 18.04 -9.08 -2.37
N ALA A 82 18.37 -8.87 -1.09
CA ALA A 82 18.86 -9.92 -0.22
C ALA A 82 17.81 -10.96 0.17
N PHE A 83 16.56 -10.54 0.34
CA PHE A 83 15.49 -11.34 0.94
C PHE A 83 14.22 -11.42 0.10
N GLY A 84 14.05 -10.51 -0.86
CA GLY A 84 12.84 -10.41 -1.70
C GLY A 84 12.84 -11.42 -2.85
N SER A 85 11.70 -11.54 -3.49
CA SER A 85 11.53 -12.23 -4.76
C SER A 85 11.37 -11.20 -5.89
N HIS A 86 11.81 -11.59 -7.09
CA HIS A 86 11.72 -10.79 -8.31
C HIS A 86 11.34 -11.75 -9.46
N ASP A 87 10.29 -12.53 -9.24
CA ASP A 87 9.84 -13.50 -10.22
C ASP A 87 8.71 -12.94 -11.12
N ASP A 88 8.38 -13.67 -12.15
CA ASP A 88 7.30 -13.30 -13.10
C ASP A 88 5.96 -13.07 -12.41
N ALA A 89 5.71 -13.70 -11.25
CA ALA A 89 4.49 -13.47 -10.49
C ALA A 89 4.49 -12.11 -9.81
N ASP A 90 5.63 -11.63 -9.32
CA ASP A 90 5.76 -10.28 -8.76
C ASP A 90 5.50 -9.21 -9.82
N HIS A 91 5.98 -9.41 -11.05
CA HIS A 91 5.75 -8.51 -12.18
C HIS A 91 4.28 -8.46 -12.65
N VAL A 92 3.44 -9.38 -12.21
CA VAL A 92 1.99 -9.36 -12.49
C VAL A 92 1.18 -8.88 -11.27
N TYR A 93 1.58 -9.34 -10.08
CA TYR A 93 0.75 -9.17 -8.87
C TYR A 93 1.21 -8.04 -7.96
N ASN A 94 2.50 -7.74 -7.88
CA ASN A 94 3.07 -6.89 -6.85
C ASN A 94 3.65 -5.58 -7.38
N THR A 95 4.72 -5.66 -8.16
CA THR A 95 5.46 -4.51 -8.68
C THR A 95 4.57 -3.49 -9.42
N PRO A 96 3.63 -3.90 -10.32
CA PRO A 96 2.74 -2.95 -10.99
C PRO A 96 1.86 -2.14 -10.05
N ARG A 97 1.45 -2.71 -8.91
CA ARG A 97 0.66 -1.97 -7.91
C ARG A 97 1.49 -0.88 -7.23
N ALA A 98 2.75 -1.19 -6.87
CA ALA A 98 3.67 -0.19 -6.33
C ALA A 98 3.92 0.93 -7.35
N TRP A 99 4.25 0.58 -8.58
CA TRP A 99 4.44 1.53 -9.68
C TRP A 99 3.26 2.49 -9.83
N TYR A 100 2.04 1.98 -9.84
CA TYR A 100 0.86 2.82 -10.02
C TYR A 100 0.61 3.76 -8.83
N MET A 101 0.82 3.28 -7.59
CA MET A 101 0.69 4.11 -6.40
C MET A 101 1.71 5.27 -6.40
N LEU A 102 2.97 4.98 -6.71
CA LEU A 102 4.02 5.98 -6.84
C LEU A 102 3.70 6.99 -7.95
N ARG A 103 3.29 6.52 -9.11
CA ARG A 103 2.86 7.37 -10.24
C ARG A 103 1.70 8.30 -9.89
N CYS A 104 0.73 7.85 -9.09
CA CYS A 104 -0.40 8.68 -8.67
C CYS A 104 0.01 9.80 -7.71
N LEU A 105 0.93 9.53 -6.80
CA LEU A 105 1.33 10.48 -5.74
C LEU A 105 2.50 11.37 -6.15
N ASN A 106 3.30 10.93 -7.14
CA ASN A 106 4.45 11.64 -7.70
C ASN A 106 4.43 11.67 -9.23
N PRO A 107 3.37 12.24 -9.85
CA PRO A 107 3.19 12.14 -11.31
C PRO A 107 4.27 12.85 -12.14
N HIS A 108 5.06 13.76 -11.55
CA HIS A 108 6.09 14.56 -12.25
C HIS A 108 7.50 14.34 -11.73
N THR A 109 7.69 13.60 -10.64
CA THR A 109 9.00 13.31 -10.05
C THR A 109 9.85 12.45 -10.97
N TYR A 110 9.19 11.53 -11.67
CA TYR A 110 9.79 10.63 -12.64
C TYR A 110 8.97 10.61 -13.93
N ASN A 111 9.60 10.17 -15.01
CA ASN A 111 8.88 9.84 -16.24
C ASN A 111 8.31 8.41 -16.11
N TRP A 112 6.99 8.30 -15.99
CA TRP A 112 6.30 7.03 -15.78
C TRP A 112 5.80 6.36 -17.06
N ASP A 113 5.85 7.04 -18.18
CA ASP A 113 5.19 6.62 -19.41
C ASP A 113 6.14 6.69 -20.61
N GLY A 114 5.90 5.84 -21.61
CA GLY A 114 6.62 5.86 -22.88
C GLY A 114 7.95 5.09 -22.88
N PRO A 115 8.70 5.14 -24.00
CA PRO A 115 9.92 4.36 -24.17
C PRO A 115 11.10 4.85 -23.33
N ASP A 116 11.05 6.09 -22.84
CA ASP A 116 12.08 6.70 -22.02
C ASP A 116 11.63 6.81 -20.55
N ALA A 117 10.70 5.97 -20.12
CA ALA A 117 10.24 5.95 -18.74
C ALA A 117 11.39 5.56 -17.79
N ASP A 118 11.50 6.28 -16.65
CA ASP A 118 12.45 5.95 -15.60
C ASP A 118 12.08 4.63 -14.95
N PHE A 119 10.78 4.37 -14.79
CA PHE A 119 10.24 3.14 -14.23
C PHE A 119 9.05 2.62 -15.04
N THR A 120 9.00 1.31 -15.19
CA THR A 120 7.89 0.56 -15.78
C THR A 120 7.11 -0.19 -14.71
N PRO A 121 5.91 -0.72 -15.02
CA PRO A 121 5.17 -1.57 -14.06
C PRO A 121 5.93 -2.79 -13.55
N GLU A 122 6.99 -3.20 -14.25
CA GLU A 122 7.78 -4.40 -13.94
C GLU A 122 9.19 -4.07 -13.40
N SER A 123 9.45 -2.79 -13.08
CA SER A 123 10.75 -2.36 -12.55
C SER A 123 11.00 -2.86 -11.13
N ASP A 124 12.07 -3.62 -10.93
CA ASP A 124 12.46 -4.16 -9.62
C ASP A 124 13.11 -3.12 -8.69
N ASP A 125 13.53 -2.00 -9.25
CA ASP A 125 14.24 -0.91 -8.58
C ASP A 125 13.33 0.28 -8.21
N LEU A 126 12.02 0.07 -8.14
CA LEU A 126 11.08 1.09 -7.66
C LEU A 126 11.51 1.62 -6.28
N PRO A 127 11.50 2.94 -6.05
CA PRO A 127 11.87 3.49 -4.75
C PRO A 127 10.91 3.01 -3.66
N TRP A 128 11.46 2.62 -2.50
CA TRP A 128 10.66 2.21 -1.33
C TRP A 128 9.83 3.36 -0.78
N THR A 129 10.39 4.58 -0.77
CA THR A 129 9.78 5.78 -0.18
C THR A 129 10.01 6.98 -1.06
N LEU A 130 9.03 7.87 -1.12
CA LEU A 130 9.13 9.17 -1.81
C LEU A 130 8.50 10.27 -0.96
N VAL A 131 9.01 11.49 -1.13
CA VAL A 131 8.31 12.70 -0.69
C VAL A 131 7.22 13.01 -1.71
N PRO A 132 5.94 13.10 -1.32
CA PRO A 132 4.87 13.34 -2.28
C PRO A 132 4.94 14.75 -2.86
N GLU A 133 4.56 14.93 -4.12
CA GLU A 133 4.56 16.24 -4.78
C GLU A 133 3.58 17.25 -4.16
N ARG A 134 2.60 16.76 -3.43
CA ARG A 134 1.66 17.55 -2.65
C ARG A 134 1.20 16.79 -1.42
N LYS A 135 0.62 17.49 -0.45
CA LYS A 135 0.05 16.85 0.73
C LYS A 135 -1.03 15.83 0.32
N ILE A 136 -0.88 14.61 0.82
CA ILE A 136 -1.82 13.50 0.57
C ILE A 136 -3.05 13.68 1.46
N THR A 137 -4.24 13.54 0.86
CA THR A 137 -5.53 13.58 1.56
C THR A 137 -6.12 12.18 1.73
N VAL A 138 -7.16 12.05 2.55
CA VAL A 138 -7.93 10.80 2.68
C VAL A 138 -8.52 10.36 1.34
N GLU A 139 -8.98 11.33 0.53
CA GLU A 139 -9.50 11.08 -0.82
C GLU A 139 -8.43 10.54 -1.76
N ASP A 140 -7.20 11.04 -1.67
CA ASP A 140 -6.08 10.51 -2.46
C ASP A 140 -5.78 9.06 -2.10
N VAL A 141 -5.73 8.75 -0.80
CA VAL A 141 -5.51 7.38 -0.33
C VAL A 141 -6.63 6.46 -0.80
N LYS A 142 -7.89 6.90 -0.68
CA LYS A 142 -9.03 6.13 -1.19
C LYS A 142 -8.92 5.89 -2.69
N TYR A 143 -8.60 6.94 -3.47
CA TYR A 143 -8.43 6.84 -4.92
C TYR A 143 -7.36 5.81 -5.29
N VAL A 144 -6.19 5.90 -4.68
CA VAL A 144 -5.06 5.02 -4.95
C VAL A 144 -5.39 3.57 -4.57
N LEU A 145 -5.95 3.33 -3.37
CA LEU A 145 -6.29 1.99 -2.89
C LEU A 145 -7.51 1.37 -3.61
N SER A 146 -8.29 2.18 -4.31
CA SER A 146 -9.43 1.73 -5.12
C SER A 146 -9.09 1.59 -6.60
N SER A 147 -7.85 1.82 -7.00
CA SER A 147 -7.48 1.95 -8.40
C SER A 147 -7.37 0.62 -9.14
N HIS A 148 -7.63 0.71 -10.44
CA HIS A 148 -7.56 -0.40 -11.40
C HIS A 148 -6.70 0.00 -12.62
N TYR A 149 -5.66 0.82 -12.41
CA TYR A 149 -4.77 1.39 -13.44
C TYR A 149 -5.46 2.38 -14.38
N GLN A 150 -6.52 3.05 -13.92
CA GLN A 150 -7.26 4.02 -14.73
C GLN A 150 -6.32 5.10 -15.29
N GLY A 151 -6.54 5.46 -16.57
CA GLY A 151 -5.70 6.40 -17.28
C GLY A 151 -4.39 5.79 -17.83
N THR A 152 -4.22 4.48 -17.78
CA THR A 152 -3.10 3.74 -18.36
C THR A 152 -3.57 2.69 -19.36
N PRO A 153 -2.69 2.12 -20.20
CA PRO A 153 -3.02 1.02 -21.10
C PRO A 153 -3.45 -0.28 -20.37
N TYR A 154 -3.19 -0.39 -19.08
CA TYR A 154 -3.41 -1.60 -18.26
C TYR A 154 -4.78 -1.65 -17.59
N ASP A 155 -5.55 -0.56 -17.70
CA ASP A 155 -6.90 -0.48 -17.14
C ASP A 155 -7.83 -1.52 -17.76
N GLN A 156 -8.29 -2.47 -16.95
CA GLN A 156 -9.20 -3.54 -17.41
C GLN A 156 -10.54 -3.02 -17.93
N TYR A 157 -10.97 -1.84 -17.50
CA TYR A 157 -12.21 -1.19 -17.91
C TYR A 157 -11.99 -0.08 -18.95
N GLY A 158 -10.74 0.27 -19.20
CA GLY A 158 -10.33 1.35 -20.09
C GLY A 158 -10.46 1.03 -21.57
N GLU A 159 -10.25 2.07 -22.36
CA GLU A 159 -10.22 1.97 -23.84
C GLU A 159 -8.83 2.30 -24.41
N TYR A 160 -7.86 2.61 -23.55
CA TYR A 160 -6.49 2.94 -23.94
C TYR A 160 -5.67 1.68 -24.23
N GLY A 161 -4.69 1.85 -25.09
CA GLY A 161 -3.73 0.80 -25.40
C GLY A 161 -4.28 -0.39 -26.18
N ASP A 162 -3.44 -1.40 -26.30
CA ASP A 162 -3.78 -2.67 -26.95
C ASP A 162 -4.78 -3.46 -26.07
N PRO A 163 -5.81 -4.09 -26.64
CA PRO A 163 -6.68 -4.98 -25.88
C PRO A 163 -5.94 -6.10 -25.12
N GLY A 164 -4.76 -6.51 -25.56
CA GLY A 164 -3.92 -7.51 -24.90
C GLY A 164 -3.24 -7.03 -23.62
N THR A 165 -3.11 -5.71 -23.41
CA THR A 165 -2.50 -5.14 -22.19
C THR A 165 -3.52 -4.86 -21.08
N ARG A 166 -4.80 -4.79 -21.42
CA ARG A 166 -5.87 -4.49 -20.46
C ARG A 166 -6.04 -5.61 -19.46
N GLY A 167 -5.93 -5.26 -18.17
CA GLY A 167 -6.09 -6.24 -17.09
C GLY A 167 -4.96 -7.26 -17.00
N MET A 168 -3.81 -7.04 -17.63
CA MET A 168 -2.66 -7.93 -17.51
C MET A 168 -2.07 -7.92 -16.09
N TYR A 169 -2.24 -6.82 -15.36
CA TYR A 169 -1.79 -6.69 -13.98
C TYR A 169 -2.95 -6.77 -13.00
N ARG A 170 -2.67 -7.31 -11.80
CA ARG A 170 -3.64 -7.35 -10.71
C ARG A 170 -3.94 -5.95 -10.22
N SER A 171 -5.21 -5.54 -10.26
CA SER A 171 -5.65 -4.24 -9.74
C SER A 171 -5.42 -4.10 -8.24
N ILE A 172 -5.21 -2.86 -7.76
CA ILE A 172 -5.15 -2.53 -6.34
C ILE A 172 -6.56 -2.66 -5.75
N GLY A 173 -7.53 -1.91 -6.30
CA GLY A 173 -8.94 -1.97 -5.96
C GLY A 173 -9.66 -3.07 -6.73
N ILE A 174 -9.34 -4.32 -6.42
CA ILE A 174 -10.00 -5.47 -7.05
C ILE A 174 -11.45 -5.60 -6.55
N ASN A 175 -12.38 -6.00 -7.43
CA ASN A 175 -13.83 -6.09 -7.13
C ASN A 175 -14.19 -7.01 -5.95
N ARG A 176 -13.34 -7.99 -5.64
CA ARG A 176 -13.51 -8.91 -4.51
C ARG A 176 -12.84 -8.47 -3.20
N ASN A 177 -12.40 -7.23 -3.09
CA ASN A 177 -11.89 -6.71 -1.82
C ASN A 177 -12.96 -6.83 -0.74
N ASP A 178 -12.56 -7.25 0.46
CA ASP A 178 -13.48 -7.32 1.60
C ASP A 178 -13.70 -5.95 2.19
N PHE A 179 -12.61 -5.20 2.43
CA PHE A 179 -12.66 -3.84 2.93
C PHE A 179 -11.38 -3.05 2.60
N VAL A 180 -11.47 -1.73 2.72
CA VAL A 180 -10.32 -0.82 2.84
C VAL A 180 -10.41 -0.14 4.18
N GLY A 181 -9.33 -0.18 4.94
CA GLY A 181 -9.15 0.56 6.19
C GLY A 181 -8.06 1.61 6.04
N LEU A 182 -8.27 2.77 6.65
CA LEU A 182 -7.29 3.84 6.75
C LEU A 182 -7.31 4.40 8.16
N VAL A 183 -6.18 4.33 8.87
CA VAL A 183 -6.00 5.01 10.16
C VAL A 183 -5.40 6.39 9.91
N HIS A 184 -6.10 7.42 10.37
CA HIS A 184 -5.72 8.82 10.22
C HIS A 184 -5.39 9.41 11.60
N ILE A 185 -4.10 9.58 11.87
CA ILE A 185 -3.60 10.20 13.10
C ILE A 185 -3.53 11.72 12.89
N ARG A 186 -4.18 12.48 13.77
CA ARG A 186 -4.35 13.93 13.69
C ARG A 186 -3.90 14.58 14.99
N PRO A 187 -2.58 14.79 15.19
CA PRO A 187 -2.02 15.28 16.45
C PRO A 187 -2.59 16.63 16.92
N GLU A 188 -3.06 17.45 15.98
CA GLU A 188 -3.66 18.75 16.23
C GLU A 188 -5.06 18.71 16.88
N HIS A 189 -5.70 17.55 16.92
CA HIS A 189 -6.96 17.33 17.61
C HIS A 189 -6.71 16.81 19.05
N GLY A 190 -7.66 17.06 19.94
CA GLY A 190 -7.57 16.55 21.33
C GLY A 190 -7.59 15.00 21.38
N GLU A 191 -7.18 14.43 22.50
CA GLU A 191 -7.02 12.98 22.68
C GLU A 191 -8.27 12.16 22.28
N ASP A 192 -9.46 12.71 22.51
CA ASP A 192 -10.73 12.05 22.12
C ASP A 192 -11.02 12.06 20.62
N ALA A 193 -10.25 12.82 19.83
CA ALA A 193 -10.54 13.04 18.41
C ALA A 193 -9.30 12.92 17.50
N ASN A 194 -8.15 12.55 18.03
CA ASN A 194 -6.88 12.54 17.32
C ASN A 194 -6.68 11.36 16.37
N VAL A 195 -7.47 10.29 16.51
CA VAL A 195 -7.38 9.12 15.63
C VAL A 195 -8.74 8.82 15.03
N LEU A 196 -8.78 8.75 13.70
CA LEU A 196 -9.93 8.26 12.93
C LEU A 196 -9.55 6.99 12.18
N GLU A 197 -10.42 6.02 12.22
CA GLU A 197 -10.43 4.90 11.30
C GLU A 197 -11.49 5.15 10.22
N TRP A 198 -11.07 5.04 8.96
CA TRP A 198 -11.95 5.14 7.81
C TRP A 198 -12.14 3.75 7.20
N VAL A 199 -13.36 3.33 7.01
CA VAL A 199 -13.68 1.99 6.51
C VAL A 199 -14.61 2.06 5.30
N ALA A 200 -14.27 1.31 4.26
CA ALA A 200 -15.15 1.03 3.12
C ALA A 200 -15.22 -0.48 2.88
N TYR A 201 -16.39 -1.00 2.56
CA TYR A 201 -16.61 -2.41 2.27
C TYR A 201 -16.82 -2.68 0.78
N GLY A 202 -16.45 -3.89 0.36
CA GLY A 202 -16.69 -4.41 -0.99
C GLY A 202 -15.84 -3.70 -2.04
N SER A 203 -16.42 -3.45 -3.21
CA SER A 203 -15.75 -2.79 -4.33
C SER A 203 -15.48 -1.32 -4.02
N ASN A 204 -14.27 -1.02 -3.58
CA ASN A 204 -13.88 0.27 -2.99
C ASN A 204 -14.09 1.47 -3.90
N ALA A 205 -13.99 1.28 -5.22
CA ALA A 205 -14.12 2.35 -6.21
C ALA A 205 -15.47 3.09 -6.09
N PHE A 206 -16.54 2.37 -5.76
CA PHE A 206 -17.91 2.89 -5.75
C PHE A 206 -18.45 3.19 -4.36
N ASN A 207 -17.79 2.70 -3.31
CA ASN A 207 -18.29 2.75 -1.94
C ASN A 207 -17.75 3.94 -1.16
N ALA A 208 -18.58 4.48 -0.28
CA ALA A 208 -18.16 5.54 0.64
C ALA A 208 -17.20 4.98 1.71
N MET A 209 -16.24 5.77 2.14
CA MET A 209 -15.52 5.55 3.39
C MET A 209 -16.25 6.22 4.54
N VAL A 210 -16.48 5.47 5.61
CA VAL A 210 -17.14 5.94 6.83
C VAL A 210 -16.10 6.12 7.92
N PRO A 211 -16.02 7.30 8.57
CA PRO A 211 -15.08 7.54 9.66
C PRO A 211 -15.64 7.08 11.01
N PHE A 212 -14.75 6.52 11.83
CA PHE A 212 -14.98 6.19 13.24
C PHE A 212 -13.86 6.80 14.07
N TYR A 213 -14.21 7.40 15.20
CA TYR A 213 -13.20 7.75 16.19
C TYR A 213 -12.68 6.46 16.86
N ALA A 214 -11.37 6.36 17.07
CA ALA A 214 -10.78 5.17 17.70
C ALA A 214 -11.30 4.93 19.13
N GLN A 215 -11.77 6.00 19.81
CA GLN A 215 -12.33 5.96 21.15
C GLN A 215 -13.87 5.76 21.21
N VAL A 216 -14.49 5.45 20.06
CA VAL A 216 -15.95 5.25 20.04
C VAL A 216 -16.32 4.03 20.86
N GLU A 217 -17.29 4.17 21.76
CA GLU A 217 -17.80 3.09 22.61
C GLU A 217 -18.94 2.32 21.93
N GLU A 218 -19.72 3.01 21.12
CA GLU A 218 -20.85 2.44 20.38
C GLU A 218 -20.87 2.97 18.94
N THR A 219 -21.09 2.08 17.98
CA THR A 219 -21.30 2.44 16.59
C THR A 219 -22.79 2.38 16.25
N PRO A 220 -23.27 3.20 15.28
CA PRO A 220 -24.64 3.10 14.80
C PRO A 220 -24.98 1.69 14.32
N GLU A 221 -26.18 1.20 14.63
CA GLU A 221 -26.63 -0.15 14.29
C GLU A 221 -26.44 -0.47 12.79
N TYR A 222 -26.68 0.51 11.94
CA TYR A 222 -26.52 0.39 10.48
C TYR A 222 -25.11 -0.05 10.04
N VAL A 223 -24.06 0.33 10.74
CA VAL A 223 -22.67 -0.04 10.43
C VAL A 223 -22.15 -1.19 11.30
N ALA A 224 -22.80 -1.49 12.42
CA ALA A 224 -22.38 -2.54 13.36
C ALA A 224 -23.08 -3.89 13.10
N ASN A 225 -24.29 -3.89 12.57
CA ASN A 225 -25.14 -5.05 12.51
C ASN A 225 -25.10 -5.75 11.14
N THR A 226 -24.05 -6.53 10.89
CA THR A 226 -23.97 -7.37 9.69
C THR A 226 -24.46 -8.78 9.98
N THR A 227 -25.51 -9.22 9.30
CA THR A 227 -26.07 -10.57 9.39
C THR A 227 -25.77 -11.36 8.11
N ALA A 228 -26.12 -12.65 8.10
CA ALA A 228 -26.02 -13.50 6.92
C ALA A 228 -27.10 -13.18 5.86
N GLU A 229 -28.13 -12.44 6.22
CA GLU A 229 -29.21 -12.04 5.32
C GLU A 229 -28.87 -10.76 4.58
N VAL A 230 -29.02 -10.76 3.26
CA VAL A 230 -28.83 -9.57 2.41
C VAL A 230 -29.94 -8.58 2.69
N SER A 231 -29.59 -7.36 3.04
CA SER A 231 -30.54 -6.30 3.41
C SER A 231 -30.02 -4.93 3.03
N THR A 232 -30.92 -4.00 2.74
CA THR A 232 -30.61 -2.56 2.61
C THR A 232 -30.49 -1.83 3.95
N ASP A 233 -30.76 -2.50 5.04
CA ASP A 233 -30.71 -1.94 6.40
C ASP A 233 -29.33 -2.07 7.05
N ASN A 234 -28.31 -2.41 6.24
CA ASN A 234 -26.98 -2.71 6.71
C ASN A 234 -25.92 -2.16 5.73
N PHE A 235 -24.95 -1.43 6.25
CA PHE A 235 -23.91 -0.77 5.46
C PHE A 235 -23.08 -1.75 4.62
N TYR A 236 -22.72 -2.91 5.18
CA TYR A 236 -21.95 -3.92 4.45
C TYR A 236 -22.69 -4.41 3.20
N TRP A 237 -23.96 -4.83 3.36
CA TRP A 237 -24.74 -5.36 2.24
C TRP A 237 -25.10 -4.30 1.19
N VAL A 238 -25.39 -3.07 1.61
CA VAL A 238 -25.60 -1.95 0.67
C VAL A 238 -24.34 -1.69 -0.14
N SER A 239 -23.18 -1.67 0.51
CA SER A 239 -21.90 -1.50 -0.19
C SER A 239 -21.64 -2.62 -1.19
N ARG A 240 -21.91 -3.88 -0.82
CA ARG A 240 -21.81 -5.03 -1.76
C ARG A 240 -22.75 -4.89 -2.94
N MET A 241 -24.02 -4.54 -2.71
CA MET A 241 -24.99 -4.36 -3.80
C MET A 241 -24.61 -3.22 -4.75
N ILE A 242 -24.12 -2.09 -4.23
CA ILE A 242 -23.63 -0.99 -5.06
C ILE A 242 -22.46 -1.45 -5.93
N GLY A 243 -21.51 -2.17 -5.37
CA GLY A 243 -20.37 -2.72 -6.10
C GLY A 243 -20.79 -3.65 -7.23
N GLU A 244 -21.70 -4.60 -6.97
CA GLU A 244 -22.22 -5.54 -7.98
C GLU A 244 -23.00 -4.83 -9.10
N MET A 245 -23.83 -3.82 -8.73
CA MET A 245 -24.57 -3.03 -9.73
C MET A 245 -23.64 -2.22 -10.62
N ALA A 246 -22.58 -1.64 -10.03
CA ALA A 246 -21.60 -0.86 -10.77
C ALA A 246 -20.77 -1.77 -11.70
N ASP A 247 -20.33 -2.94 -11.23
CA ASP A 247 -19.56 -3.88 -12.05
C ASP A 247 -20.38 -4.39 -13.25
N ALA A 248 -21.68 -4.65 -13.07
CA ALA A 248 -22.58 -5.05 -14.15
C ALA A 248 -22.73 -3.98 -15.25
N SER A 249 -22.41 -2.72 -14.98
CA SER A 249 -22.60 -1.59 -15.90
C SER A 249 -21.47 -0.56 -15.82
N TYR A 250 -20.24 -1.00 -15.56
CA TYR A 250 -19.10 -0.15 -15.23
C TYR A 250 -18.95 1.10 -16.10
N LYS A 251 -19.10 0.99 -17.42
CA LYS A 251 -19.00 2.14 -18.35
C LYS A 251 -20.10 3.19 -18.18
N LYS A 252 -21.15 2.90 -17.40
CA LYS A 252 -22.30 3.80 -17.14
C LYS A 252 -22.31 4.31 -15.70
N SER A 253 -21.49 3.73 -14.85
CA SER A 253 -21.36 4.07 -13.43
C SER A 253 -20.27 5.09 -13.19
#